data_08cfb9c01bb44999bca6138c58670cc0
#
_entry.id   08cfb9c01bb44999bca6138c58670cc0
#
_cell.length_a   1.000
_cell.length_b   1.000
_cell.length_c   1.000
_cell.angle_alpha   90.00
_cell.angle_beta   90.00
_cell.angle_gamma   90.00
#
_symmetry.space_group_name_H-M   'P 1'
#
loop_
_entity.id
_entity.type
_entity.pdbx_description
1 polymer ?
#
loop_
_entity_poly.entity_id
_entity_poly.type
_entity_poly.pdbx_seq_one_letter_code
_entity_poly.pdbx_strand_id
1 'polypeptide(L)'
;MKHDFNHKAETFDSPKNIFLANLVCQAVEKQIDLLSDKEILDFGGGTGLLTLPLANQAKFVTLVDISEKMLGQARLKAERQEIKNIQFLEQDLLKNPMEQEFDLIVVSRVLHHMPDLDEALSLFHQHLKEDGQLLLADFTKTEANHHGFELAELENKLIQHGFSSVHSQILYSAEDLFQGNYSELFLTVAQKSLA
;
A
#
# COMPACT_ATOMS: atom_id res chain seq x y z
N MET A 1 -2.05 -0.07 18.16
CA MET A 1 -1.59 -0.28 16.76
C MET A 1 -0.06 -0.38 16.67
N LYS A 2 0.75 0.68 16.91
CA LYS A 2 2.24 0.62 16.81
C LYS A 2 2.87 -0.54 17.62
N HIS A 3 2.43 -0.79 18.85
CA HIS A 3 2.94 -1.87 19.69
C HIS A 3 2.69 -3.26 19.12
N ASP A 4 1.54 -3.50 18.50
CA ASP A 4 1.18 -4.81 17.94
C ASP A 4 2.04 -5.15 16.73
N PHE A 5 2.34 -4.18 15.86
CA PHE A 5 3.21 -4.37 14.71
C PHE A 5 4.67 -4.59 15.11
N ASN A 6 5.15 -3.92 16.16
CA ASN A 6 6.48 -4.18 16.69
C ASN A 6 6.67 -5.63 17.16
N HIS A 7 5.65 -6.26 17.72
CA HIS A 7 5.72 -7.67 18.14
C HIS A 7 5.67 -8.66 16.96
N LYS A 8 5.05 -8.26 15.85
CA LYS A 8 4.88 -9.11 14.65
C LYS A 8 6.04 -9.03 13.66
N ALA A 9 6.94 -8.06 13.81
CA ALA A 9 7.96 -7.74 12.80
C ALA A 9 8.85 -8.94 12.42
N GLU A 10 9.26 -9.77 13.40
CA GLU A 10 10.13 -10.93 13.16
C GLU A 10 9.41 -12.09 12.44
N THR A 11 8.10 -12.18 12.57
CA THR A 11 7.27 -13.27 12.02
C THR A 11 6.34 -12.82 10.91
N PHE A 12 6.43 -11.54 10.52
CA PHE A 12 5.52 -10.96 9.53
C PHE A 12 5.69 -11.60 8.15
N ASP A 13 6.90 -11.95 7.77
CA ASP A 13 7.24 -12.55 6.46
C ASP A 13 6.85 -14.04 6.40
N SER A 14 5.62 -14.35 6.75
CA SER A 14 5.05 -15.68 6.57
C SER A 14 4.88 -16.04 5.09
N PRO A 15 4.85 -17.33 4.72
CA PRO A 15 4.59 -17.73 3.32
C PRO A 15 3.33 -17.09 2.74
N LYS A 16 2.27 -16.97 3.55
CA LYS A 16 1.02 -16.30 3.15
C LYS A 16 1.24 -14.81 2.85
N ASN A 17 1.92 -14.08 3.73
CA ASN A 17 2.17 -12.66 3.52
C ASN A 17 3.08 -12.39 2.32
N ILE A 18 4.09 -13.23 2.11
CA ILE A 18 4.95 -13.17 0.92
C ILE A 18 4.13 -13.43 -0.35
N PHE A 19 3.29 -14.45 -0.35
CA PHE A 19 2.42 -14.77 -1.49
C PHE A 19 1.50 -13.61 -1.86
N LEU A 20 0.80 -13.04 -0.86
CA LEU A 20 -0.11 -11.91 -1.08
C LEU A 20 0.62 -10.66 -1.58
N ALA A 21 1.80 -10.36 -1.02
CA ALA A 21 2.62 -9.24 -1.47
C ALA A 21 3.08 -9.42 -2.93
N ASN A 22 3.46 -10.64 -3.32
CA ASN A 22 3.84 -10.95 -4.70
C ASN A 22 2.67 -10.76 -5.68
N LEU A 23 1.44 -11.14 -5.31
CA LEU A 23 0.25 -10.89 -6.14
C LEU A 23 0.02 -9.39 -6.35
N VAL A 24 0.13 -8.60 -5.28
CA VAL A 24 -0.01 -7.14 -5.38
C VAL A 24 1.12 -6.55 -6.23
N CYS A 25 2.37 -6.96 -6.04
CA CYS A 25 3.50 -6.50 -6.84
C CYS A 25 3.29 -6.75 -8.34
N GLN A 26 2.93 -7.96 -8.72
CA GLN A 26 2.62 -8.31 -10.11
C GLN A 26 1.44 -7.50 -10.68
N ALA A 27 0.45 -7.20 -9.85
CA ALA A 27 -0.69 -6.38 -10.27
C ALA A 27 -0.27 -4.90 -10.46
N VAL A 28 0.57 -4.35 -9.58
CA VAL A 28 1.16 -3.01 -9.73
C VAL A 28 1.98 -2.93 -11.04
N GLU A 29 2.85 -3.89 -11.27
CA GLU A 29 3.68 -3.96 -12.49
C GLU A 29 2.87 -3.97 -13.80
N LYS A 30 1.69 -4.59 -13.77
CA LYS A 30 0.78 -4.62 -14.93
C LYS A 30 0.03 -3.30 -15.15
N GLN A 31 -0.14 -2.49 -14.10
CA GLN A 31 -0.85 -1.21 -14.19
C GLN A 31 0.06 -0.05 -14.63
N ILE A 32 1.36 -0.18 -14.45
CA ILE A 32 2.32 0.89 -14.67
C ILE A 32 3.28 0.50 -15.81
N ASP A 33 3.19 1.18 -16.93
CA ASP A 33 3.98 0.87 -18.13
C ASP A 33 5.49 1.03 -17.91
N LEU A 34 5.89 2.01 -17.08
CA LEU A 34 7.30 2.32 -16.85
C LEU A 34 7.53 2.75 -15.40
N LEU A 35 8.02 1.82 -14.59
CA LEU A 35 8.37 2.09 -13.19
C LEU A 35 9.71 2.81 -13.01
N SER A 36 10.65 2.67 -13.96
CA SER A 36 12.01 3.18 -13.84
C SER A 36 12.13 4.71 -13.67
N ASP A 37 11.10 5.45 -14.06
CA ASP A 37 11.05 6.91 -13.94
C ASP A 37 10.21 7.38 -12.75
N LYS A 38 9.60 6.45 -12.01
CA LYS A 38 8.65 6.76 -10.94
C LYS A 38 9.30 6.91 -9.58
N GLU A 39 8.89 7.94 -8.87
CA GLU A 39 9.10 8.12 -7.44
C GLU A 39 7.87 7.59 -6.70
N ILE A 40 8.05 6.56 -5.89
CA ILE A 40 6.97 5.78 -5.28
C ILE A 40 6.93 6.00 -3.77
N LEU A 41 5.75 6.23 -3.22
CA LEU A 41 5.48 6.10 -1.79
C LEU A 41 4.83 4.74 -1.52
N ASP A 42 5.45 3.90 -0.70
CA ASP A 42 4.82 2.72 -0.10
C ASP A 42 4.36 3.06 1.32
N PHE A 43 3.06 3.33 1.45
CA PHE A 43 2.45 3.76 2.70
C PHE A 43 2.10 2.56 3.57
N GLY A 44 2.74 2.47 4.75
CA GLY A 44 2.62 1.31 5.63
C GLY A 44 3.34 0.08 5.09
N GLY A 45 4.46 0.27 4.40
CA GLY A 45 5.18 -0.81 3.68
C GLY A 45 5.79 -1.90 4.57
N GLY A 46 5.74 -1.73 5.90
CA GLY A 46 6.10 -2.74 6.89
C GLY A 46 7.52 -3.26 6.72
N THR A 47 7.64 -4.57 6.58
CA THR A 47 8.94 -5.25 6.36
C THR A 47 9.47 -5.13 4.93
N GLY A 48 8.79 -4.39 4.04
CA GLY A 48 9.24 -4.14 2.68
C GLY A 48 8.95 -5.29 1.68
N LEU A 49 7.99 -6.17 1.96
CA LEU A 49 7.65 -7.27 1.04
C LEU A 49 7.22 -6.79 -0.35
N LEU A 50 6.53 -5.64 -0.42
CA LEU A 50 6.15 -5.00 -1.68
C LEU A 50 7.22 -3.98 -2.11
N THR A 51 7.75 -3.21 -1.16
CA THR A 51 8.68 -2.11 -1.42
C THR A 51 9.95 -2.56 -2.13
N LEU A 52 10.58 -3.66 -1.66
CA LEU A 52 11.88 -4.09 -2.19
C LEU A 52 11.80 -4.58 -3.65
N PRO A 53 10.82 -5.40 -4.06
CA PRO A 53 10.63 -5.71 -5.47
C PRO A 53 10.37 -4.47 -6.34
N LEU A 54 9.56 -3.51 -5.86
CA LEU A 54 9.30 -2.26 -6.57
C LEU A 54 10.56 -1.39 -6.70
N ALA A 55 11.38 -1.31 -5.66
CA ALA A 55 12.63 -0.54 -5.68
C ALA A 55 13.63 -1.04 -6.73
N ASN A 56 13.64 -2.34 -7.03
CA ASN A 56 14.47 -2.87 -8.11
C ASN A 56 14.10 -2.37 -9.51
N GLN A 57 12.91 -1.79 -9.66
CA GLN A 57 12.36 -1.36 -10.95
C GLN A 57 12.11 0.15 -11.00
N ALA A 58 11.90 0.79 -9.84
CA ALA A 58 11.55 2.19 -9.73
C ALA A 58 12.78 3.11 -9.75
N LYS A 59 12.57 4.40 -10.04
CA LYS A 59 13.58 5.44 -9.87
C LYS A 59 13.99 5.57 -8.40
N PHE A 60 12.99 5.67 -7.51
CA PHE A 60 13.18 5.80 -6.07
C PHE A 60 11.92 5.37 -5.32
N VAL A 61 12.08 4.75 -4.16
CA VAL A 61 10.96 4.37 -3.30
C VAL A 61 11.15 4.94 -1.90
N THR A 62 10.11 5.55 -1.38
CA THR A 62 10.01 5.95 0.03
C THR A 62 9.07 4.98 0.75
N LEU A 63 9.61 4.18 1.65
CA LEU A 63 8.83 3.32 2.54
C LEU A 63 8.55 4.07 3.83
N VAL A 64 7.29 4.30 4.13
CA VAL A 64 6.83 4.91 5.39
C VAL A 64 6.08 3.88 6.21
N ASP A 65 6.45 3.74 7.47
CA ASP A 65 5.73 2.92 8.45
C ASP A 65 5.83 3.55 9.85
N ILE A 66 4.85 3.28 10.70
CA ILE A 66 4.85 3.73 12.10
C ILE A 66 5.68 2.84 13.02
N SER A 67 6.10 1.67 12.54
CA SER A 67 6.83 0.65 13.30
C SER A 67 8.31 0.61 12.91
N GLU A 68 9.17 1.13 13.78
CA GLU A 68 10.63 1.05 13.59
C GLU A 68 11.14 -0.40 13.47
N LYS A 69 10.50 -1.35 14.15
CA LYS A 69 10.90 -2.75 14.05
C LYS A 69 10.57 -3.35 12.67
N MET A 70 9.44 -2.96 12.07
CA MET A 70 9.12 -3.34 10.69
C MET A 70 10.14 -2.74 9.72
N LEU A 71 10.43 -1.45 9.84
CA LEU A 71 11.44 -0.77 9.03
C LEU A 71 12.84 -1.36 9.20
N GLY A 72 13.19 -1.79 10.42
CA GLY A 72 14.45 -2.49 10.70
C GLY A 72 14.60 -3.78 9.88
N GLN A 73 13.54 -4.58 9.77
CA GLN A 73 13.54 -5.77 8.91
C GLN A 73 13.67 -5.40 7.43
N ALA A 74 12.98 -4.35 6.98
CA ALA A 74 13.06 -3.88 5.61
C ALA A 74 14.48 -3.38 5.26
N ARG A 75 15.12 -2.60 6.14
CA ARG A 75 16.51 -2.13 5.97
C ARG A 75 17.49 -3.29 5.86
N LEU A 76 17.41 -4.27 6.75
CA LEU A 76 18.29 -5.45 6.71
C LEU A 76 18.16 -6.24 5.39
N LYS A 77 16.94 -6.35 4.86
CA LYS A 77 16.71 -7.00 3.57
C LYS A 77 17.24 -6.16 2.40
N ALA A 78 17.02 -4.86 2.41
CA ALA A 78 17.54 -3.94 1.40
C ALA A 78 19.07 -3.96 1.33
N GLU A 79 19.75 -3.95 2.50
CA GLU A 79 21.21 -4.08 2.59
C GLU A 79 21.71 -5.40 1.98
N ARG A 80 21.07 -6.53 2.32
CA ARG A 80 21.42 -7.84 1.79
C ARG A 80 21.24 -7.97 0.27
N GLN A 81 20.29 -7.21 -0.29
CA GLN A 81 19.97 -7.17 -1.71
C GLN A 81 20.68 -6.03 -2.45
N GLU A 82 21.50 -5.24 -1.75
CA GLU A 82 22.23 -4.08 -2.27
C GLU A 82 21.33 -3.00 -2.92
N ILE A 83 20.06 -2.88 -2.45
CA ILE A 83 19.10 -1.88 -2.92
C ILE A 83 19.46 -0.52 -2.30
N LYS A 84 19.75 0.49 -3.15
CA LYS A 84 20.23 1.82 -2.73
C LYS A 84 19.25 2.96 -3.00
N ASN A 85 18.26 2.73 -3.84
CA ASN A 85 17.26 3.73 -4.25
C ASN A 85 15.99 3.65 -3.39
N ILE A 86 16.17 3.52 -2.08
CA ILE A 86 15.10 3.41 -1.11
C ILE A 86 15.38 4.28 0.13
N GLN A 87 14.34 4.96 0.61
CA GLN A 87 14.34 5.68 1.89
C GLN A 87 13.34 5.01 2.83
N PHE A 88 13.71 4.93 4.11
CA PHE A 88 12.86 4.39 5.17
C PHE A 88 12.54 5.49 6.18
N LEU A 89 11.25 5.76 6.40
CA LEU A 89 10.77 6.80 7.31
C LEU A 89 9.85 6.21 8.37
N GLU A 90 10.24 6.34 9.64
CA GLU A 90 9.35 6.08 10.77
C GLU A 90 8.49 7.33 11.00
N GLN A 91 7.29 7.34 10.42
CA GLN A 91 6.41 8.51 10.47
C GLN A 91 4.94 8.13 10.39
N ASP A 92 4.12 8.80 11.17
CA ASP A 92 2.68 8.81 11.05
C ASP A 92 2.30 10.01 10.16
N LEU A 93 2.07 9.77 8.86
CA LEU A 93 1.81 10.82 7.89
C LEU A 93 0.48 11.54 8.12
N LEU A 94 -0.49 10.92 8.80
CA LEU A 94 -1.73 11.60 9.18
C LEU A 94 -1.48 12.72 10.18
N LYS A 95 -0.49 12.53 11.08
CA LYS A 95 -0.14 13.55 12.09
C LYS A 95 0.94 14.51 11.62
N ASN A 96 1.86 14.01 10.82
CA ASN A 96 3.02 14.75 10.34
C ASN A 96 3.16 14.48 8.84
N PRO A 97 2.40 15.18 7.98
CA PRO A 97 2.51 15.06 6.54
C PRO A 97 3.90 15.51 6.05
N MET A 98 4.33 15.01 4.91
CA MET A 98 5.55 15.45 4.24
C MET A 98 5.21 16.45 3.13
N GLU A 99 6.22 17.18 2.64
CA GLU A 99 6.03 18.13 1.52
C GLU A 99 6.21 17.44 0.15
N GLN A 100 6.82 16.24 0.13
CA GLN A 100 7.12 15.52 -1.10
C GLN A 100 5.87 14.95 -1.75
N GLU A 101 5.77 15.09 -3.07
CA GLU A 101 4.77 14.45 -3.92
C GLU A 101 5.39 13.30 -4.72
N PHE A 102 4.56 12.30 -5.08
CA PHE A 102 4.97 11.06 -5.71
C PHE A 102 4.23 10.82 -7.01
N ASP A 103 4.87 10.12 -7.94
CA ASP A 103 4.22 9.66 -9.17
C ASP A 103 3.23 8.51 -8.89
N LEU A 104 3.53 7.72 -7.86
CA LEU A 104 2.75 6.56 -7.47
C LEU A 104 2.71 6.43 -5.94
N ILE A 105 1.53 6.23 -5.41
CA ILE A 105 1.34 5.79 -4.01
C ILE A 105 0.76 4.38 -4.02
N VAL A 106 1.40 3.48 -3.29
CA VAL A 106 0.92 2.12 -3.07
C VAL A 106 0.56 1.95 -1.60
N VAL A 107 -0.62 1.41 -1.33
CA VAL A 107 -1.12 1.11 0.01
C VAL A 107 -1.60 -0.33 0.01
N SER A 108 -0.87 -1.21 0.68
CA SER A 108 -1.18 -2.64 0.65
C SER A 108 -1.50 -3.19 2.04
N ARG A 109 -2.75 -3.56 2.24
CA ARG A 109 -3.26 -4.18 3.49
C ARG A 109 -3.03 -3.33 4.74
N VAL A 110 -3.20 -2.03 4.58
CA VAL A 110 -3.05 -1.01 5.64
C VAL A 110 -4.35 -0.25 5.87
N LEU A 111 -5.13 -0.06 4.80
CA LEU A 111 -6.30 0.81 4.81
C LEU A 111 -7.34 0.37 5.87
N HIS A 112 -7.53 -0.94 6.06
CA HIS A 112 -8.43 -1.50 7.09
C HIS A 112 -7.99 -1.21 8.54
N HIS A 113 -6.78 -0.69 8.74
CA HIS A 113 -6.30 -0.21 10.04
C HIS A 113 -6.47 1.30 10.24
N MET A 114 -6.88 2.02 9.20
CA MET A 114 -7.06 3.48 9.27
C MET A 114 -8.40 3.80 9.95
N PRO A 115 -8.41 4.71 10.94
CA PRO A 115 -9.63 5.06 11.66
C PRO A 115 -10.61 5.90 10.82
N ASP A 116 -10.08 6.67 9.88
CA ASP A 116 -10.83 7.56 8.99
C ASP A 116 -10.35 7.40 7.55
N LEU A 117 -11.23 6.86 6.70
CA LEU A 117 -10.93 6.64 5.29
C LEU A 117 -10.85 7.97 4.52
N ASP A 118 -11.71 8.93 4.83
CA ASP A 118 -11.75 10.22 4.13
C ASP A 118 -10.48 11.03 4.40
N GLU A 119 -9.96 10.99 5.64
CA GLU A 119 -8.67 11.57 6.00
C GLU A 119 -7.52 10.90 5.23
N ALA A 120 -7.53 9.58 5.14
CA ALA A 120 -6.51 8.83 4.40
C ALA A 120 -6.53 9.14 2.90
N LEU A 121 -7.71 9.17 2.26
CA LEU A 121 -7.84 9.50 0.84
C LEU A 121 -7.42 10.94 0.53
N SER A 122 -7.75 11.89 1.41
CA SER A 122 -7.29 13.27 1.30
C SER A 122 -5.76 13.36 1.39
N LEU A 123 -5.14 12.63 2.32
CA LEU A 123 -3.69 12.55 2.47
C LEU A 123 -3.04 12.02 1.19
N PHE A 124 -3.55 10.93 0.63
CA PHE A 124 -2.97 10.35 -0.59
C PHE A 124 -3.11 11.30 -1.78
N HIS A 125 -4.26 11.96 -1.92
CA HIS A 125 -4.47 12.94 -2.97
C HIS A 125 -3.47 14.12 -2.87
N GLN A 126 -3.20 14.62 -1.67
CA GLN A 126 -2.24 15.69 -1.43
C GLN A 126 -0.80 15.31 -1.78
N HIS A 127 -0.42 14.05 -1.54
CA HIS A 127 0.94 13.56 -1.78
C HIS A 127 1.17 12.98 -3.18
N LEU A 128 0.17 13.01 -4.06
CA LEU A 128 0.34 12.66 -5.47
C LEU A 128 0.64 13.89 -6.31
N LYS A 129 1.58 13.75 -7.24
CA LYS A 129 1.77 14.69 -8.34
C LYS A 129 0.51 14.73 -9.21
N GLU A 130 0.36 15.76 -10.03
CA GLU A 130 -0.66 15.77 -11.07
C GLU A 130 -0.50 14.55 -11.98
N ASP A 131 -1.58 13.92 -12.39
CA ASP A 131 -1.62 12.63 -13.09
C ASP A 131 -1.00 11.44 -12.32
N GLY A 132 -0.62 11.62 -11.06
CA GLY A 132 -0.13 10.55 -10.22
C GLY A 132 -1.20 9.51 -9.92
N GLN A 133 -0.78 8.28 -9.67
CA GLN A 133 -1.66 7.14 -9.47
C GLN A 133 -1.64 6.64 -8.02
N LEU A 134 -2.81 6.26 -7.53
CA LEU A 134 -3.01 5.60 -6.25
C LEU A 134 -3.41 4.14 -6.49
N LEU A 135 -2.68 3.20 -5.91
CA LEU A 135 -2.98 1.78 -5.94
C LEU A 135 -3.26 1.29 -4.52
N LEU A 136 -4.49 0.87 -4.27
CA LEU A 136 -4.97 0.38 -2.99
C LEU A 136 -5.23 -1.13 -3.08
N ALA A 137 -4.49 -1.93 -2.32
CA ALA A 137 -4.74 -3.35 -2.18
C ALA A 137 -5.18 -3.65 -0.74
N ASP A 138 -6.35 -4.23 -0.57
CA ASP A 138 -6.89 -4.62 0.73
C ASP A 138 -7.94 -5.73 0.56
N PHE A 139 -8.70 -6.03 1.60
CA PHE A 139 -9.67 -7.10 1.61
C PHE A 139 -11.11 -6.58 1.45
N THR A 140 -11.91 -7.31 0.66
CA THR A 140 -13.34 -7.00 0.53
C THR A 140 -14.09 -7.30 1.81
N LYS A 141 -15.17 -6.56 2.02
CA LYS A 141 -16.17 -6.86 3.04
C LYS A 141 -16.98 -8.08 2.60
N THR A 142 -17.17 -9.01 3.53
CA THR A 142 -17.99 -10.21 3.34
C THR A 142 -18.85 -10.43 4.60
N GLU A 143 -19.79 -11.38 4.58
CA GLU A 143 -20.55 -11.72 5.79
C GLU A 143 -19.64 -12.12 6.97
N ALA A 144 -18.50 -12.73 6.69
CA ALA A 144 -17.52 -13.15 7.67
C ALA A 144 -16.46 -12.08 7.99
N ASN A 145 -16.26 -11.10 7.10
CA ASN A 145 -15.28 -10.02 7.27
C ASN A 145 -15.94 -8.65 7.21
N HIS A 146 -16.31 -8.12 8.38
CA HIS A 146 -16.90 -6.78 8.50
C HIS A 146 -15.87 -5.63 8.44
N HIS A 147 -14.56 -5.92 8.53
CA HIS A 147 -13.48 -4.94 8.47
C HIS A 147 -12.96 -4.68 7.04
N GLY A 148 -13.49 -5.38 6.06
CA GLY A 148 -13.17 -5.18 4.65
C GLY A 148 -13.93 -4.01 4.02
N PHE A 149 -13.74 -3.82 2.71
CA PHE A 149 -14.29 -2.72 1.94
C PHE A 149 -15.36 -3.20 0.95
N GLU A 150 -16.44 -2.43 0.84
CA GLU A 150 -17.35 -2.51 -0.29
C GLU A 150 -16.73 -1.74 -1.45
N LEU A 151 -16.43 -2.42 -2.57
CA LEU A 151 -15.66 -1.82 -3.66
C LEU A 151 -16.39 -0.61 -4.27
N ALA A 152 -17.70 -0.69 -4.46
CA ALA A 152 -18.48 0.43 -5.00
C ALA A 152 -18.47 1.66 -4.07
N GLU A 153 -18.46 1.47 -2.74
CA GLU A 153 -18.33 2.57 -1.79
C GLU A 153 -16.94 3.20 -1.83
N LEU A 154 -15.89 2.36 -1.90
CA LEU A 154 -14.50 2.81 -2.00
C LEU A 154 -14.27 3.61 -3.29
N GLU A 155 -14.74 3.11 -4.43
CA GLU A 155 -14.64 3.80 -5.72
C GLU A 155 -15.37 5.15 -5.70
N ASN A 156 -16.59 5.21 -5.15
CA ASN A 156 -17.33 6.46 -5.00
C ASN A 156 -16.59 7.46 -4.10
N LYS A 157 -16.02 7.02 -2.99
CA LYS A 157 -15.22 7.88 -2.11
C LYS A 157 -13.97 8.42 -2.81
N LEU A 158 -13.26 7.59 -3.57
CA LEU A 158 -12.13 8.03 -4.38
C LEU A 158 -12.53 9.14 -5.34
N ILE A 159 -13.65 8.98 -6.06
CA ILE A 159 -14.17 10.01 -6.97
C ILE A 159 -14.50 11.31 -6.22
N GLN A 160 -15.13 11.22 -5.04
CA GLN A 160 -15.43 12.38 -4.20
C GLN A 160 -14.18 13.11 -3.70
N HIS A 161 -13.04 12.38 -3.53
CA HIS A 161 -11.76 12.95 -3.15
C HIS A 161 -10.88 13.40 -4.32
N GLY A 162 -11.45 13.55 -5.53
CA GLY A 162 -10.73 14.13 -6.67
C GLY A 162 -9.93 13.13 -7.49
N PHE A 163 -10.24 11.84 -7.38
CA PHE A 163 -9.67 10.83 -8.24
C PHE A 163 -10.56 10.54 -9.45
N SER A 164 -9.94 10.18 -10.54
CA SER A 164 -10.57 9.72 -11.79
C SER A 164 -10.04 8.35 -12.21
N SER A 165 -10.58 7.79 -13.29
CA SER A 165 -10.15 6.48 -13.82
C SER A 165 -10.15 5.38 -12.76
N VAL A 166 -11.12 5.45 -11.83
CA VAL A 166 -11.19 4.54 -10.69
C VAL A 166 -11.75 3.19 -11.15
N HIS A 167 -11.02 2.12 -10.86
CA HIS A 167 -11.49 0.76 -11.10
C HIS A 167 -10.87 -0.23 -10.13
N SER A 168 -11.62 -1.28 -9.81
CA SER A 168 -11.21 -2.35 -8.91
C SER A 168 -11.20 -3.70 -9.60
N GLN A 169 -10.30 -4.58 -9.15
CA GLN A 169 -10.23 -5.97 -9.57
C GLN A 169 -9.91 -6.88 -8.39
N ILE A 170 -10.48 -8.09 -8.40
CA ILE A 170 -10.11 -9.13 -7.44
C ILE A 170 -8.84 -9.81 -7.92
N LEU A 171 -7.84 -9.88 -7.04
CA LEU A 171 -6.56 -10.54 -7.31
C LEU A 171 -6.56 -12.00 -6.85
N TYR A 172 -7.22 -12.27 -5.71
CA TYR A 172 -7.21 -13.59 -5.09
C TYR A 172 -8.37 -13.72 -4.09
N SER A 173 -8.90 -14.94 -3.91
CA SER A 173 -9.91 -15.25 -2.91
C SER A 173 -9.63 -16.59 -2.25
N ALA A 174 -9.87 -16.71 -0.96
CA ALA A 174 -9.72 -17.97 -0.22
C ALA A 174 -10.51 -17.97 1.10
N GLU A 175 -10.81 -19.18 1.60
CA GLU A 175 -11.58 -19.40 2.83
C GLU A 175 -10.89 -18.90 4.11
N ASP A 176 -9.57 -18.90 4.15
CA ASP A 176 -8.77 -18.44 5.31
C ASP A 176 -7.88 -17.25 4.93
N LEU A 177 -8.42 -16.32 4.16
CA LEU A 177 -7.62 -15.23 3.64
C LEU A 177 -7.39 -14.12 4.66
N PHE A 178 -8.45 -13.70 5.37
CA PHE A 178 -8.38 -12.60 6.32
C PHE A 178 -8.99 -12.99 7.68
N GLN A 179 -8.19 -12.96 8.74
CA GLN A 179 -8.57 -13.28 10.12
C GLN A 179 -9.29 -14.65 10.28
N GLY A 180 -8.87 -15.65 9.51
CA GLY A 180 -9.47 -16.98 9.56
C GLY A 180 -10.80 -17.14 8.82
N ASN A 181 -11.18 -16.15 8.00
CA ASN A 181 -12.43 -16.14 7.25
C ASN A 181 -12.21 -16.04 5.75
N TYR A 182 -13.23 -16.42 4.98
CA TYR A 182 -13.28 -16.12 3.55
C TYR A 182 -13.18 -14.62 3.33
N SER A 183 -12.35 -14.24 2.37
CA SER A 183 -12.26 -12.87 1.90
C SER A 183 -11.64 -12.83 0.49
N GLU A 184 -11.63 -11.67 -0.11
CA GLU A 184 -11.03 -11.43 -1.42
C GLU A 184 -10.02 -10.30 -1.29
N LEU A 185 -8.80 -10.53 -1.79
CA LEU A 185 -7.80 -9.49 -1.98
C LEU A 185 -8.12 -8.75 -3.26
N PHE A 186 -8.35 -7.44 -3.18
CA PHE A 186 -8.58 -6.58 -4.34
C PHE A 186 -7.41 -5.63 -4.60
N LEU A 187 -7.35 -5.10 -5.80
CA LEU A 187 -6.58 -3.92 -6.17
C LEU A 187 -7.54 -2.88 -6.76
N THR A 188 -7.56 -1.69 -6.19
CA THR A 188 -8.19 -0.51 -6.76
C THR A 188 -7.12 0.43 -7.30
N VAL A 189 -7.28 0.86 -8.54
CA VAL A 189 -6.43 1.85 -9.21
C VAL A 189 -7.23 3.12 -9.37
N ALA A 190 -6.60 4.25 -9.06
CA ALA A 190 -7.19 5.57 -9.22
C ALA A 190 -6.12 6.56 -9.65
N GLN A 191 -6.50 7.56 -10.43
CA GLN A 191 -5.60 8.62 -10.90
C GLN A 191 -6.01 9.95 -10.29
N LYS A 192 -5.06 10.74 -9.80
CA LYS A 192 -5.33 12.11 -9.37
C LYS A 192 -5.84 12.92 -10.57
N SER A 193 -7.03 13.51 -10.44
CA SER A 193 -7.58 14.37 -11.50
C SER A 193 -6.75 15.63 -11.66
N LEU A 194 -6.58 16.06 -12.88
CA LEU A 194 -6.05 17.42 -13.18
C LEU A 194 -6.99 18.46 -12.59
N ALA A 195 -6.42 19.49 -11.97
CA ALA A 195 -7.16 20.63 -11.42
C ALA A 195 -7.75 21.51 -12.53
#